data_160736d2bc7daadf9294ffbbd58bf56c
#
_entry.id   160736d2bc7daadf9294ffbbd58bf56c
#
_cell.length_a   1.000
_cell.length_b   1.000
_cell.length_c   1.000
_cell.angle_alpha   90.00
_cell.angle_beta   90.00
_cell.angle_gamma   90.00
#
_symmetry.space_group_name_H-M   'P 1'
#
loop_
_entity.id
_entity.type
_entity.pdbx_description
1 polymer ?
#
loop_
_entity_poly.entity_id
_entity_poly.type
_entity_poly.pdbx_seq_one_letter_code
_entity_poly.pdbx_strand_id
1 'polypeptide(L)'
;MIDFTLTQSQEEARQNARDFASTVLKKAAAEYSPHQDQKSRFQATRPFYRQAVQHGLVKGQIPVPLGGTMESLTHSAIVLEELFAVEPAVSITIVATALGLMPVILGGTPALQEKYLKSFLSGQGEPVASLMHSEPDGTANWLEKGGRGLQTTARKIGNEWVINGEKLWTSNSAGWGEGGADLACVVCRLSDDPSKPQDPNIDPTSLIMILLVTPDVIANNQKGAYQVLGEPELAGHITTSGPHTRFTEFRVPHENLLCPPGEGAAIVETAFTMSAALVGAMAVGTMRAAFDEALAFAKSDTRGGSKPIIHHQSVADKLIDCKMRIETSRLLVWKAVCKLDDPAVDWKVKLEISMQAKIYATDCAVDCVVDAMKAVGMKSYARDMSFPRLLNEAMCYPLFDGGNIGLRRRQIQRLMIEEEYKPWEATYKSHAVEKGRL
;
A
#
# COMPACT_ATOMS: atom_id res chain seq x y z
N MET A 1 -18.45 17.63 17.37
CA MET A 1 -18.09 18.70 16.41
C MET A 1 -17.30 18.06 15.27
N ILE A 2 -17.56 18.41 14.02
CA ILE A 2 -16.72 18.01 12.90
C ILE A 2 -15.66 19.10 12.76
N ASP A 3 -14.39 18.74 12.96
CA ASP A 3 -13.26 19.65 12.85
C ASP A 3 -12.25 19.05 11.87
N PHE A 4 -11.80 19.83 10.91
CA PHE A 4 -10.81 19.47 9.90
C PHE A 4 -9.47 20.18 10.11
N THR A 5 -9.30 20.84 11.26
CA THR A 5 -8.05 21.48 11.66
C THR A 5 -7.06 20.40 12.08
N LEU A 6 -5.86 20.41 11.50
CA LEU A 6 -4.80 19.51 11.91
C LEU A 6 -4.33 19.87 13.33
N THR A 7 -4.05 18.84 14.13
CA THR A 7 -3.34 19.04 15.40
C THR A 7 -1.90 19.51 15.15
N GLN A 8 -1.24 20.02 16.18
CA GLN A 8 0.15 20.43 16.08
C GLN A 8 1.05 19.25 15.61
N SER A 9 0.86 18.06 16.19
CA SER A 9 1.61 16.84 15.82
C SER A 9 1.38 16.44 14.35
N GLN A 10 0.14 16.54 13.84
CA GLN A 10 -0.19 16.28 12.45
C GLN A 10 0.44 17.30 11.50
N GLU A 11 0.46 18.58 11.88
CA GLU A 11 1.08 19.63 11.06
C GLU A 11 2.60 19.47 11.04
N GLU A 12 3.24 19.13 12.16
CA GLU A 12 4.66 18.81 12.23
C GLU A 12 5.00 17.59 11.35
N ALA A 13 4.20 16.52 11.41
CA ALA A 13 4.37 15.35 10.54
C ALA A 13 4.23 15.70 9.05
N ARG A 14 3.24 16.53 8.71
CA ARG A 14 3.03 17.05 7.36
C ARG A 14 4.21 17.84 6.86
N GLN A 15 4.70 18.78 7.66
CA GLN A 15 5.83 19.64 7.27
C GLN A 15 7.12 18.84 7.12
N ASN A 16 7.41 17.92 8.05
CA ASN A 16 8.58 17.04 7.97
C ASN A 16 8.56 16.18 6.69
N ALA A 17 7.40 15.62 6.34
CA ALA A 17 7.25 14.83 5.12
C ALA A 17 7.44 15.68 3.86
N ARG A 18 6.87 16.90 3.83
CA ARG A 18 7.03 17.86 2.73
C ARG A 18 8.48 18.28 2.54
N ASP A 19 9.19 18.59 3.62
CA ASP A 19 10.60 19.01 3.57
C ASP A 19 11.47 17.85 3.05
N PHE A 20 11.25 16.63 3.55
CA PHE A 20 11.94 15.45 3.04
C PHE A 20 11.64 15.22 1.55
N ALA A 21 10.38 15.25 1.15
CA ALA A 21 10.00 15.05 -0.25
C ALA A 21 10.64 16.10 -1.18
N SER A 22 10.58 17.39 -0.81
CA SER A 22 11.08 18.49 -1.63
C SER A 22 12.61 18.59 -1.69
N THR A 23 13.33 18.11 -0.66
CA THR A 23 14.79 18.21 -0.59
C THR A 23 15.49 16.91 -1.01
N VAL A 24 14.91 15.76 -0.72
CA VAL A 24 15.49 14.44 -0.98
C VAL A 24 14.80 13.76 -2.16
N LEU A 25 13.50 13.44 -2.05
CA LEU A 25 12.81 12.62 -3.05
C LEU A 25 12.72 13.28 -4.42
N LYS A 26 12.60 14.59 -4.48
CA LYS A 26 12.57 15.36 -5.75
C LYS A 26 13.76 15.08 -6.67
N LYS A 27 14.89 14.62 -6.12
CA LYS A 27 16.11 14.32 -6.87
C LYS A 27 16.12 12.89 -7.44
N ALA A 28 15.26 12.01 -6.95
CA ALA A 28 15.32 10.58 -7.27
C ALA A 28 15.07 10.30 -8.75
N ALA A 29 14.17 11.03 -9.39
CA ALA A 29 13.85 10.82 -10.80
C ALA A 29 15.08 11.00 -11.72
N ALA A 30 15.99 11.91 -11.41
CA ALA A 30 17.22 12.11 -12.17
C ALA A 30 18.16 10.90 -12.07
N GLU A 31 18.16 10.20 -10.93
CA GLU A 31 19.03 9.05 -10.68
C GLU A 31 18.48 7.75 -11.31
N TYR A 32 17.17 7.49 -11.22
CA TYR A 32 16.63 6.24 -11.76
C TYR A 32 16.26 6.29 -13.25
N SER A 33 15.93 7.46 -13.80
CA SER A 33 15.46 7.59 -15.20
C SER A 33 16.45 7.13 -16.27
N PRO A 34 17.78 7.21 -16.09
CA PRO A 34 18.73 6.70 -17.08
C PRO A 34 18.73 5.15 -17.21
N HIS A 35 18.24 4.43 -16.23
CA HIS A 35 18.22 2.97 -16.22
C HIS A 35 17.10 2.40 -17.08
N GLN A 36 17.38 1.29 -17.80
CA GLN A 36 16.48 0.75 -18.81
C GLN A 36 15.53 -0.31 -18.27
N ASP A 37 15.88 -1.00 -17.18
CA ASP A 37 15.11 -2.09 -16.60
C ASP A 37 14.63 -1.78 -15.19
N GLN A 38 13.55 -2.47 -14.76
CA GLN A 38 12.89 -2.29 -13.49
C GLN A 38 13.84 -2.48 -12.30
N LYS A 39 14.66 -3.52 -12.35
CA LYS A 39 15.59 -3.86 -11.28
C LYS A 39 16.65 -2.78 -11.07
N SER A 40 17.26 -2.30 -12.17
CA SER A 40 18.28 -1.24 -12.11
C SER A 40 17.68 0.06 -11.60
N ARG A 41 16.45 0.42 -12.02
CA ARG A 41 15.73 1.59 -11.50
C ARG A 41 15.44 1.44 -10.00
N PHE A 42 14.98 0.28 -9.55
CA PHE A 42 14.79 0.01 -8.11
C PHE A 42 16.10 0.18 -7.34
N GLN A 43 17.21 -0.42 -7.80
CA GLN A 43 18.52 -0.27 -7.16
C GLN A 43 18.98 1.20 -7.07
N ALA A 44 18.73 2.00 -8.09
CA ALA A 44 19.08 3.42 -8.07
C ALA A 44 18.32 4.23 -7.02
N THR A 45 17.17 3.73 -6.52
CA THR A 45 16.42 4.38 -5.43
C THR A 45 16.98 4.12 -4.04
N ARG A 46 17.85 3.13 -3.87
CA ARG A 46 18.38 2.68 -2.58
C ARG A 46 18.98 3.79 -1.71
N PRO A 47 19.77 4.75 -2.24
CA PRO A 47 20.28 5.88 -1.43
C PRO A 47 19.20 6.79 -0.87
N PHE A 48 18.08 6.96 -1.59
CA PHE A 48 16.92 7.75 -1.15
C PHE A 48 16.14 7.01 -0.07
N TYR A 49 15.98 5.71 -0.23
CA TYR A 49 15.36 4.87 0.79
C TYR A 49 16.17 4.86 2.10
N ARG A 50 17.52 4.78 2.03
CA ARG A 50 18.40 4.92 3.19
C ARG A 50 18.15 6.25 3.93
N GLN A 51 18.05 7.35 3.20
CA GLN A 51 17.73 8.65 3.78
C GLN A 51 16.33 8.66 4.41
N ALA A 52 15.33 7.98 3.79
CA ALA A 52 14.00 7.82 4.38
C ALA A 52 14.03 7.05 5.72
N VAL A 53 14.84 5.99 5.81
CA VAL A 53 15.07 5.24 7.05
C VAL A 53 15.69 6.15 8.12
N GLN A 54 16.75 6.89 7.77
CA GLN A 54 17.43 7.82 8.68
C GLN A 54 16.54 8.97 9.13
N HIS A 55 15.63 9.41 8.26
CA HIS A 55 14.64 10.46 8.56
C HIS A 55 13.47 9.95 9.42
N GLY A 56 13.43 8.64 9.69
CA GLY A 56 12.40 8.01 10.53
C GLY A 56 11.11 7.61 9.81
N LEU A 57 11.05 7.72 8.47
CA LEU A 57 9.82 7.38 7.72
C LEU A 57 9.46 5.89 7.79
N VAL A 58 10.43 5.01 8.00
CA VAL A 58 10.16 3.57 8.22
C VAL A 58 9.72 3.33 9.67
N LYS A 59 10.43 3.92 10.64
CA LYS A 59 10.06 3.86 12.06
C LYS A 59 8.68 4.47 12.31
N GLY A 60 8.31 5.52 11.55
CA GLY A 60 7.01 6.18 11.55
C GLY A 60 5.84 5.32 11.06
N GLN A 61 6.09 4.10 10.59
CA GLN A 61 5.06 3.14 10.19
C GLN A 61 4.78 2.07 11.26
N ILE A 62 5.55 2.09 12.34
CA ILE A 62 5.41 1.16 13.47
C ILE A 62 4.74 1.91 14.62
N PRO A 63 3.68 1.35 15.25
CA PRO A 63 2.98 1.96 16.36
C PRO A 63 3.90 2.31 17.56
N VAL A 64 3.60 3.40 18.24
CA VAL A 64 4.33 3.84 19.44
C VAL A 64 4.48 2.74 20.50
N PRO A 65 3.44 1.93 20.83
CA PRO A 65 3.60 0.85 21.79
C PRO A 65 4.62 -0.23 21.40
N LEU A 66 4.98 -0.33 20.12
CA LEU A 66 5.99 -1.27 19.60
C LEU A 66 7.36 -0.60 19.38
N GLY A 67 7.57 0.60 19.90
CA GLY A 67 8.84 1.35 19.81
C GLY A 67 8.97 2.22 18.55
N GLY A 68 7.94 2.29 17.72
CA GLY A 68 7.87 3.19 16.58
C GLY A 68 7.46 4.61 16.93
N THR A 69 7.05 5.38 15.92
CA THR A 69 6.56 6.75 16.08
C THR A 69 5.21 7.00 15.40
N MET A 70 4.52 5.94 14.91
CA MET A 70 3.19 6.06 14.34
C MET A 70 2.17 6.30 15.47
N GLU A 71 1.61 7.50 15.53
CA GLU A 71 0.55 7.85 16.47
C GLU A 71 -0.83 7.37 16.00
N SER A 72 -1.10 7.48 14.69
CA SER A 72 -2.36 7.06 14.08
C SER A 72 -2.22 6.88 12.55
N LEU A 73 -3.19 6.20 11.94
CA LEU A 73 -3.29 6.11 10.47
C LEU A 73 -3.61 7.47 9.84
N THR A 74 -4.21 8.40 10.61
CA THR A 74 -4.41 9.78 10.16
C THR A 74 -3.08 10.48 9.90
N HIS A 75 -2.09 10.33 10.80
CA HIS A 75 -0.72 10.84 10.57
C HIS A 75 -0.09 10.18 9.33
N SER A 76 -0.25 8.87 9.18
CA SER A 76 0.26 8.14 8.02
C SER A 76 -0.35 8.68 6.70
N ALA A 77 -1.66 8.90 6.65
CA ALA A 77 -2.33 9.43 5.46
C ALA A 77 -1.82 10.83 5.07
N ILE A 78 -1.59 11.71 6.06
CA ILE A 78 -1.06 13.06 5.86
C ILE A 78 0.39 12.99 5.30
N VAL A 79 1.23 12.15 5.90
CA VAL A 79 2.62 11.94 5.43
C VAL A 79 2.64 11.41 4.00
N LEU A 80 1.82 10.39 3.70
CA LEU A 80 1.77 9.80 2.36
C LEU A 80 1.31 10.78 1.30
N GLU A 81 0.33 11.62 1.59
CA GLU A 81 -0.12 12.67 0.65
C GLU A 81 1.05 13.60 0.27
N GLU A 82 1.89 14.02 1.22
CA GLU A 82 3.04 14.89 0.94
C GLU A 82 4.15 14.16 0.15
N LEU A 83 4.45 12.90 0.45
CA LEU A 83 5.46 12.12 -0.27
C LEU A 83 5.03 11.87 -1.73
N PHE A 84 3.78 11.43 -1.92
CA PHE A 84 3.24 11.09 -3.24
C PHE A 84 2.94 12.33 -4.11
N ALA A 85 2.84 13.50 -3.51
CA ALA A 85 2.77 14.75 -4.27
C ALA A 85 4.11 15.13 -4.95
N VAL A 86 5.22 14.48 -4.59
CA VAL A 86 6.56 14.78 -5.15
C VAL A 86 7.12 13.60 -5.94
N GLU A 87 7.20 12.41 -5.31
CA GLU A 87 7.85 11.25 -5.93
C GLU A 87 7.11 9.93 -5.57
N PRO A 88 6.05 9.59 -6.30
CA PRO A 88 5.26 8.38 -6.07
C PRO A 88 6.08 7.09 -6.18
N ALA A 89 6.98 7.01 -7.18
CA ALA A 89 7.66 5.78 -7.53
C ALA A 89 8.61 5.28 -6.42
N VAL A 90 9.36 6.17 -5.77
CA VAL A 90 10.23 5.82 -4.62
C VAL A 90 9.42 5.62 -3.35
N SER A 91 8.38 6.44 -3.16
CA SER A 91 7.54 6.40 -1.96
C SER A 91 6.82 5.07 -1.79
N ILE A 92 6.53 4.36 -2.90
CA ILE A 92 5.88 3.04 -2.84
C ILE A 92 6.75 1.99 -2.12
N THR A 93 8.09 2.03 -2.25
CA THR A 93 9.00 1.12 -1.53
C THR A 93 8.91 1.32 -0.02
N ILE A 94 8.76 2.58 0.43
CA ILE A 94 8.57 2.93 1.86
C ILE A 94 7.25 2.33 2.35
N VAL A 95 6.16 2.52 1.61
CA VAL A 95 4.82 2.06 1.97
C VAL A 95 4.70 0.53 1.90
N ALA A 96 5.33 -0.09 0.91
CA ALA A 96 5.37 -1.55 0.81
C ALA A 96 6.07 -2.19 2.01
N THR A 97 7.09 -1.52 2.57
CA THR A 97 7.71 -1.95 3.83
C THR A 97 6.70 -1.91 4.98
N ALA A 98 5.88 -0.85 5.10
CA ALA A 98 4.80 -0.80 6.10
C ALA A 98 3.85 -1.99 5.96
N LEU A 99 3.35 -2.24 4.75
CA LEU A 99 2.45 -3.37 4.49
C LEU A 99 3.11 -4.71 4.83
N GLY A 100 4.42 -4.87 4.55
CA GLY A 100 5.19 -6.06 4.92
C GLY A 100 5.34 -6.27 6.42
N LEU A 101 5.36 -5.19 7.22
CA LEU A 101 5.43 -5.25 8.69
C LEU A 101 4.06 -5.52 9.34
N MET A 102 2.96 -5.18 8.66
CA MET A 102 1.61 -5.27 9.22
C MET A 102 1.29 -6.64 9.83
N PRO A 103 1.59 -7.80 9.22
CA PRO A 103 1.29 -9.08 9.85
C PRO A 103 1.95 -9.26 11.21
N VAL A 104 3.22 -8.85 11.37
CA VAL A 104 3.93 -8.93 12.66
C VAL A 104 3.36 -7.94 13.67
N ILE A 105 2.98 -6.74 13.22
CA ILE A 105 2.34 -5.73 14.08
C ILE A 105 0.98 -6.24 14.58
N LEU A 106 0.17 -6.86 13.73
CA LEU A 106 -1.20 -7.29 14.03
C LEU A 106 -1.27 -8.62 14.77
N GLY A 107 -0.44 -9.60 14.41
CA GLY A 107 -0.54 -10.98 14.88
C GLY A 107 0.69 -11.53 15.58
N GLY A 108 1.78 -10.74 15.66
CA GLY A 108 3.01 -11.19 16.30
C GLY A 108 2.90 -11.26 17.81
N THR A 109 3.45 -12.33 18.42
CA THR A 109 3.70 -12.34 19.85
C THR A 109 4.74 -11.27 20.22
N PRO A 110 4.81 -10.80 21.49
CA PRO A 110 5.82 -9.83 21.90
C PRO A 110 7.25 -10.22 21.52
N ALA A 111 7.59 -11.52 21.62
CA ALA A 111 8.91 -12.03 21.23
C ALA A 111 9.17 -11.94 19.72
N LEU A 112 8.15 -12.23 18.88
CA LEU A 112 8.26 -12.07 17.44
C LEU A 112 8.35 -10.59 17.03
N GLN A 113 7.56 -9.73 17.67
CA GLN A 113 7.60 -8.28 17.43
C GLN A 113 8.97 -7.71 17.79
N GLU A 114 9.51 -8.03 18.97
CA GLU A 114 10.84 -7.60 19.40
C GLU A 114 11.93 -8.08 18.42
N LYS A 115 11.90 -9.36 18.03
CA LYS A 115 12.87 -9.96 17.12
C LYS A 115 12.85 -9.31 15.74
N TYR A 116 11.67 -9.21 15.12
CA TYR A 116 11.54 -8.87 13.71
C TYR A 116 11.35 -7.38 13.41
N LEU A 117 10.93 -6.55 14.39
CA LEU A 117 10.83 -5.10 14.19
C LEU A 117 12.14 -4.36 14.49
N LYS A 118 13.11 -4.99 15.14
CA LYS A 118 14.35 -4.35 15.62
C LYS A 118 15.11 -3.59 14.53
N SER A 119 15.30 -4.18 13.35
CA SER A 119 16.03 -3.54 12.24
C SER A 119 15.30 -2.29 11.72
N PHE A 120 13.97 -2.32 11.66
CA PHE A 120 13.14 -1.22 11.17
C PHE A 120 13.00 -0.08 12.18
N LEU A 121 13.22 -0.35 13.46
CA LEU A 121 13.23 0.65 14.54
C LEU A 121 14.58 1.36 14.68
N SER A 122 15.66 0.80 14.12
CA SER A 122 17.02 1.27 14.34
C SER A 122 17.34 2.64 13.71
N GLY A 123 16.61 3.03 12.65
CA GLY A 123 16.94 4.19 11.83
C GLY A 123 18.24 4.04 11.03
N GLN A 124 18.75 2.82 10.88
CA GLN A 124 20.01 2.51 10.19
C GLN A 124 19.79 1.50 9.06
N GLY A 125 20.68 1.52 8.07
CA GLY A 125 20.62 0.61 6.93
C GLY A 125 19.50 0.96 5.95
N GLU A 126 19.04 -0.06 5.24
CA GLU A 126 17.92 0.02 4.30
C GLU A 126 16.99 -1.21 4.43
N PRO A 127 16.52 -1.55 5.65
CA PRO A 127 15.71 -2.74 5.82
C PRO A 127 14.37 -2.60 5.08
N VAL A 128 14.03 -3.63 4.28
CA VAL A 128 12.75 -3.70 3.56
C VAL A 128 11.93 -4.89 4.03
N ALA A 129 10.62 -4.73 4.10
CA ALA A 129 9.71 -5.82 4.41
C ALA A 129 8.72 -6.05 3.26
N SER A 130 8.18 -7.27 3.19
CA SER A 130 7.25 -7.70 2.15
C SER A 130 6.10 -8.52 2.72
N LEU A 131 4.87 -8.22 2.31
CA LEU A 131 3.72 -9.11 2.45
C LEU A 131 3.61 -9.95 1.17
N MET A 132 4.04 -11.21 1.23
CA MET A 132 4.03 -12.13 0.10
C MET A 132 2.71 -12.90 0.03
N HIS A 133 1.67 -12.21 -0.50
CA HIS A 133 0.32 -12.76 -0.64
C HIS A 133 0.00 -13.12 -2.10
N SER A 134 0.20 -12.19 -3.04
CA SER A 134 -0.24 -12.32 -4.43
C SER A 134 0.51 -13.42 -5.20
N GLU A 135 -0.19 -14.10 -6.12
CA GLU A 135 0.29 -15.22 -6.91
C GLU A 135 0.10 -14.99 -8.41
N PRO A 136 0.84 -15.69 -9.29
CA PRO A 136 0.79 -15.47 -10.75
C PRO A 136 -0.62 -15.54 -11.35
N ASP A 137 -1.45 -16.49 -10.88
CA ASP A 137 -2.82 -16.70 -11.36
C ASP A 137 -3.86 -15.78 -10.69
N GLY A 138 -3.41 -14.88 -9.82
CA GLY A 138 -4.25 -13.95 -9.08
C GLY A 138 -4.83 -14.51 -7.78
N THR A 139 -5.13 -13.61 -6.85
CA THR A 139 -5.61 -13.95 -5.51
C THR A 139 -6.95 -13.29 -5.13
N ALA A 140 -7.65 -12.69 -6.09
CA ALA A 140 -8.91 -12.00 -5.80
C ALA A 140 -9.98 -12.92 -5.18
N ASN A 141 -9.94 -14.23 -5.46
CA ASN A 141 -10.87 -15.26 -4.99
C ASN A 141 -10.24 -16.24 -3.99
N TRP A 142 -9.17 -15.87 -3.33
CA TRP A 142 -8.39 -16.76 -2.46
C TRP A 142 -9.15 -17.37 -1.27
N LEU A 143 -10.22 -16.72 -0.82
CA LEU A 143 -11.13 -17.18 0.23
C LEU A 143 -12.51 -17.60 -0.31
N GLU A 144 -12.64 -17.81 -1.62
CA GLU A 144 -13.89 -18.29 -2.19
C GLU A 144 -14.03 -19.80 -1.92
N LYS A 145 -15.13 -20.19 -1.26
CA LYS A 145 -15.43 -21.61 -1.02
C LYS A 145 -15.66 -22.32 -2.34
N GLY A 146 -14.98 -23.44 -2.53
CA GLY A 146 -14.98 -24.17 -3.81
C GLY A 146 -14.07 -23.56 -4.89
N GLY A 147 -13.43 -22.42 -4.62
CA GLY A 147 -12.40 -21.83 -5.49
C GLY A 147 -11.04 -22.56 -5.36
N ARG A 148 -10.07 -22.14 -6.20
CA ARG A 148 -8.72 -22.75 -6.18
C ARG A 148 -7.95 -22.46 -4.88
N GLY A 149 -8.26 -21.37 -4.19
CA GLY A 149 -7.51 -20.87 -3.04
C GLY A 149 -6.10 -20.45 -3.39
N LEU A 150 -5.26 -20.24 -2.36
CA LEU A 150 -3.83 -20.00 -2.56
C LEU A 150 -3.14 -21.29 -3.05
N GLN A 151 -2.26 -21.12 -4.03
CA GLN A 151 -1.46 -22.22 -4.58
C GLN A 151 -0.12 -22.38 -3.87
N THR A 152 0.36 -21.33 -3.20
CA THR A 152 1.50 -21.46 -2.27
C THR A 152 1.06 -22.19 -1.03
N THR A 153 1.62 -23.38 -0.82
CA THR A 153 1.25 -24.29 0.27
C THR A 153 2.38 -24.42 1.28
N ALA A 154 2.01 -24.76 2.52
CA ALA A 154 2.94 -25.14 3.56
C ALA A 154 2.49 -26.45 4.24
N ARG A 155 3.45 -27.33 4.56
CA ARG A 155 3.23 -28.55 5.33
C ARG A 155 4.23 -28.65 6.47
N LYS A 156 3.86 -29.27 7.56
CA LYS A 156 4.74 -29.47 8.71
C LYS A 156 5.55 -30.77 8.55
N ILE A 157 6.87 -30.69 8.69
CA ILE A 157 7.77 -31.84 8.70
C ILE A 157 8.69 -31.72 9.93
N GLY A 158 8.42 -32.53 10.96
CA GLY A 158 9.18 -32.42 12.21
C GLY A 158 9.01 -31.05 12.86
N ASN A 159 10.10 -30.34 13.08
CA ASN A 159 10.11 -28.99 13.66
C ASN A 159 10.27 -27.89 12.60
N GLU A 160 9.88 -28.14 11.36
CA GLU A 160 9.97 -27.19 10.25
C GLU A 160 8.65 -27.15 9.48
N TRP A 161 8.46 -26.04 8.77
CA TRP A 161 7.45 -25.88 7.72
C TRP A 161 8.13 -25.93 6.36
N VAL A 162 7.53 -26.59 5.40
CA VAL A 162 8.04 -26.70 4.04
C VAL A 162 7.10 -26.02 3.09
N ILE A 163 7.58 -24.95 2.44
CA ILE A 163 6.81 -24.12 1.48
C ILE A 163 7.07 -24.61 0.05
N ASN A 164 5.98 -24.72 -0.72
CA ASN A 164 6.00 -24.91 -2.17
C ASN A 164 5.02 -23.94 -2.84
N GLY A 165 5.43 -23.30 -3.93
CA GLY A 165 4.58 -22.39 -4.70
C GLY A 165 5.31 -21.17 -5.22
N GLU A 166 4.54 -20.24 -5.77
CA GLU A 166 5.07 -19.02 -6.39
C GLU A 166 4.34 -17.78 -5.91
N LYS A 167 5.07 -16.68 -5.85
CA LYS A 167 4.53 -15.34 -5.53
C LYS A 167 4.91 -14.36 -6.62
N LEU A 168 4.00 -13.44 -6.92
CA LEU A 168 4.19 -12.39 -7.92
C LEU A 168 3.53 -11.09 -7.44
N TRP A 169 4.05 -9.94 -7.86
CA TRP A 169 3.57 -8.61 -7.48
C TRP A 169 3.76 -8.28 -5.99
N THR A 170 4.63 -9.02 -5.29
CA THR A 170 4.88 -8.83 -3.86
C THR A 170 6.05 -7.86 -3.67
N SER A 171 5.70 -6.58 -3.49
CA SER A 171 6.70 -5.51 -3.39
C SER A 171 7.78 -5.82 -2.36
N ASN A 172 9.03 -5.49 -2.69
CA ASN A 172 10.24 -5.68 -1.88
C ASN A 172 10.66 -7.14 -1.62
N SER A 173 9.95 -8.16 -2.11
CA SER A 173 10.17 -9.56 -1.70
C SER A 173 11.56 -10.12 -2.03
N ALA A 174 12.22 -9.63 -3.09
CA ALA A 174 13.59 -10.01 -3.39
C ALA A 174 14.65 -9.25 -2.56
N GLY A 175 14.25 -8.23 -1.81
CA GLY A 175 15.20 -7.32 -1.16
C GLY A 175 16.05 -6.55 -2.18
N TRP A 176 17.10 -5.91 -1.71
CA TRP A 176 17.97 -5.12 -2.60
C TRP A 176 18.90 -6.00 -3.48
N GLY A 177 19.19 -7.22 -3.08
CA GLY A 177 20.19 -8.08 -3.73
C GLY A 177 19.69 -9.46 -4.15
N GLU A 178 18.37 -9.66 -4.31
CA GLU A 178 17.74 -10.96 -4.60
C GLU A 178 17.95 -12.04 -3.51
N GLY A 179 18.47 -11.65 -2.36
CA GLY A 179 18.63 -12.51 -1.17
C GLY A 179 17.39 -12.55 -0.27
N GLY A 180 16.29 -11.98 -0.73
CA GLY A 180 15.06 -11.81 0.04
C GLY A 180 15.00 -10.47 0.78
N ALA A 181 13.78 -10.06 1.16
CA ALA A 181 13.54 -8.93 2.05
C ALA A 181 14.10 -9.21 3.44
N ASP A 182 14.45 -8.17 4.20
CA ASP A 182 14.89 -8.33 5.61
C ASP A 182 13.82 -9.02 6.45
N LEU A 183 12.55 -8.83 6.08
CA LEU A 183 11.42 -9.60 6.59
C LEU A 183 10.39 -9.83 5.48
N ALA A 184 10.09 -11.09 5.18
CA ALA A 184 8.98 -11.47 4.32
C ALA A 184 7.93 -12.24 5.12
N CYS A 185 6.68 -11.75 5.11
CA CYS A 185 5.51 -12.43 5.64
C CYS A 185 4.88 -13.25 4.52
N VAL A 186 5.20 -14.55 4.45
CA VAL A 186 4.73 -15.44 3.38
C VAL A 186 3.39 -16.04 3.75
N VAL A 187 2.35 -15.66 3.02
CA VAL A 187 0.99 -16.19 3.21
C VAL A 187 0.86 -17.51 2.48
N CYS A 188 0.57 -18.57 3.22
CA CYS A 188 0.46 -19.94 2.71
C CYS A 188 -0.88 -20.55 3.05
N ARG A 189 -1.28 -21.56 2.26
CA ARG A 189 -2.36 -22.47 2.58
C ARG A 189 -1.78 -23.76 3.16
N LEU A 190 -2.31 -24.23 4.29
CA LEU A 190 -1.97 -25.56 4.83
C LEU A 190 -2.36 -26.64 3.83
N SER A 191 -1.45 -27.54 3.48
CA SER A 191 -1.72 -28.69 2.62
C SER A 191 -0.65 -29.76 2.82
N ASP A 192 -1.06 -30.97 3.11
CA ASP A 192 -0.12 -32.11 3.21
C ASP A 192 0.44 -32.55 1.85
N ASP A 193 -0.26 -32.22 0.78
CA ASP A 193 0.15 -32.53 -0.60
C ASP A 193 0.02 -31.28 -1.49
N PRO A 194 1.16 -30.66 -1.87
CA PRO A 194 1.14 -29.44 -2.70
C PRO A 194 0.55 -29.64 -4.10
N SER A 195 0.50 -30.87 -4.59
CA SER A 195 -0.07 -31.21 -5.91
C SER A 195 -1.60 -31.25 -5.92
N LYS A 196 -2.22 -31.34 -4.74
CA LYS A 196 -3.69 -31.42 -4.64
C LYS A 196 -4.34 -30.05 -4.58
N PRO A 197 -5.46 -29.85 -5.32
CA PRO A 197 -6.27 -28.66 -5.16
C PRO A 197 -6.85 -28.58 -3.76
N GLN A 198 -7.30 -27.37 -3.38
CA GLN A 198 -8.02 -27.19 -2.14
C GLN A 198 -9.33 -27.99 -2.15
N ASP A 199 -9.65 -28.68 -1.03
CA ASP A 199 -10.93 -29.36 -0.87
C ASP A 199 -12.07 -28.31 -0.94
N PRO A 200 -13.03 -28.45 -1.87
CA PRO A 200 -14.10 -27.48 -2.04
C PRO A 200 -15.08 -27.39 -0.86
N ASN A 201 -15.07 -28.38 0.04
CA ASN A 201 -15.94 -28.43 1.21
C ASN A 201 -15.35 -27.72 2.44
N ILE A 202 -14.03 -27.52 2.47
CA ILE A 202 -13.35 -26.86 3.57
C ILE A 202 -13.51 -25.34 3.43
N ASP A 203 -13.71 -24.65 4.55
CA ASP A 203 -13.64 -23.19 4.58
C ASP A 203 -12.17 -22.75 4.34
N PRO A 204 -11.90 -22.01 3.25
CA PRO A 204 -10.54 -21.60 2.93
C PRO A 204 -9.84 -20.82 4.05
N THR A 205 -10.59 -20.04 4.85
CA THR A 205 -10.02 -19.25 5.96
C THR A 205 -9.32 -20.12 6.98
N SER A 206 -9.84 -21.34 7.22
CA SER A 206 -9.28 -22.30 8.19
C SER A 206 -7.91 -22.86 7.81
N LEU A 207 -7.48 -22.67 6.56
CA LEU A 207 -6.23 -23.19 6.03
C LEU A 207 -5.12 -22.14 5.94
N ILE A 208 -5.44 -20.87 6.08
CA ILE A 208 -4.48 -19.78 5.87
C ILE A 208 -3.60 -19.56 7.08
N MET A 209 -2.31 -19.52 6.84
CA MET A 209 -1.24 -19.30 7.81
C MET A 209 -0.19 -18.33 7.26
N ILE A 210 0.67 -17.80 8.13
CA ILE A 210 1.74 -16.89 7.73
C ILE A 210 3.06 -17.35 8.33
N LEU A 211 4.09 -17.46 7.48
CA LEU A 211 5.45 -17.81 7.85
C LEU A 211 6.39 -16.62 7.65
N LEU A 212 7.31 -16.42 8.59
CA LEU A 212 8.31 -15.35 8.55
C LEU A 212 9.60 -15.88 7.90
N VAL A 213 9.98 -15.26 6.79
CA VAL A 213 11.19 -15.58 6.03
C VAL A 213 12.13 -14.38 6.06
N THR A 214 13.40 -14.64 6.38
CA THR A 214 14.49 -13.66 6.39
C THR A 214 15.62 -14.11 5.48
N PRO A 215 16.60 -13.26 5.13
CA PRO A 215 17.77 -13.66 4.36
C PRO A 215 18.52 -14.84 4.99
N ASP A 216 18.60 -14.91 6.31
CA ASP A 216 19.24 -16.04 7.00
C ASP A 216 18.49 -17.36 6.77
N VAL A 217 17.15 -17.34 6.78
CA VAL A 217 16.34 -18.52 6.46
C VAL A 217 16.58 -18.96 5.02
N ILE A 218 16.67 -18.00 4.09
CA ILE A 218 16.97 -18.30 2.69
C ILE A 218 18.37 -18.90 2.54
N ALA A 219 19.38 -18.32 3.19
CA ALA A 219 20.76 -18.76 3.13
C ALA A 219 20.98 -20.18 3.70
N ASN A 220 20.17 -20.56 4.70
CA ASN A 220 20.23 -21.89 5.33
C ASN A 220 19.47 -22.98 4.55
N ASN A 221 18.78 -22.62 3.47
CA ASN A 221 18.10 -23.58 2.61
C ASN A 221 19.02 -24.15 1.53
N GLN A 222 18.59 -25.23 0.92
CA GLN A 222 19.27 -25.79 -0.23
C GLN A 222 19.30 -24.78 -1.38
N LYS A 223 20.38 -24.76 -2.14
CA LYS A 223 20.50 -23.88 -3.31
C LYS A 223 19.34 -24.14 -4.30
N GLY A 224 18.63 -23.09 -4.64
CA GLY A 224 17.46 -23.18 -5.53
C GLY A 224 16.13 -23.41 -4.84
N ALA A 225 16.09 -23.60 -3.51
CA ALA A 225 14.84 -23.68 -2.76
C ALA A 225 14.06 -22.35 -2.77
N TYR A 226 14.76 -21.21 -2.83
CA TYR A 226 14.22 -19.89 -3.12
C TYR A 226 14.84 -19.36 -4.42
N GLN A 227 14.02 -18.88 -5.33
CA GLN A 227 14.45 -18.35 -6.61
C GLN A 227 13.68 -17.08 -6.97
N VAL A 228 14.38 -16.06 -7.45
CA VAL A 228 13.80 -14.93 -8.17
C VAL A 228 13.79 -15.29 -9.66
N LEU A 229 12.59 -15.47 -10.24
CA LEU A 229 12.42 -15.92 -11.63
C LEU A 229 12.49 -14.75 -12.61
N GLY A 230 12.17 -13.56 -12.17
CA GLY A 230 12.21 -12.34 -12.96
C GLY A 230 11.54 -11.17 -12.27
N GLU A 231 11.77 -9.99 -12.79
CA GLU A 231 11.15 -8.73 -12.37
C GLU A 231 10.28 -8.22 -13.52
N PRO A 232 8.95 -8.05 -13.34
CA PRO A 232 8.10 -7.49 -14.39
C PRO A 232 8.46 -6.03 -14.68
N GLU A 233 8.52 -5.66 -15.96
CA GLU A 233 8.64 -4.27 -16.38
C GLU A 233 7.27 -3.57 -16.28
N LEU A 234 7.23 -2.43 -15.59
CA LEU A 234 6.01 -1.71 -15.27
C LEU A 234 5.97 -0.36 -16.00
N ALA A 235 4.76 0.05 -16.41
CA ALA A 235 4.53 1.37 -17.01
C ALA A 235 4.38 2.49 -15.95
N GLY A 236 3.89 2.15 -14.76
CA GLY A 236 3.84 3.02 -13.58
C GLY A 236 4.54 2.36 -12.40
N HIS A 237 4.88 3.10 -11.36
CA HIS A 237 5.73 2.63 -10.26
C HIS A 237 7.03 1.96 -10.75
N ILE A 238 7.66 2.59 -11.73
CA ILE A 238 8.80 2.03 -12.49
C ILE A 238 10.06 1.77 -11.67
N THR A 239 10.06 2.13 -10.40
CA THR A 239 11.14 1.85 -9.44
C THR A 239 10.72 0.88 -8.33
N THR A 240 9.56 0.25 -8.43
CA THR A 240 9.10 -0.75 -7.46
C THR A 240 9.68 -2.11 -7.82
N SER A 241 10.09 -2.89 -6.82
CA SER A 241 10.41 -4.30 -7.01
C SER A 241 9.23 -5.15 -6.54
N GLY A 242 8.67 -5.93 -7.46
CA GLY A 242 7.57 -6.87 -7.19
C GLY A 242 7.79 -8.18 -7.96
N PRO A 243 8.90 -8.89 -7.69
CA PRO A 243 9.40 -9.97 -8.52
C PRO A 243 8.51 -11.21 -8.51
N HIS A 244 8.68 -12.03 -9.54
CA HIS A 244 8.19 -13.40 -9.57
C HIS A 244 9.18 -14.28 -8.79
N THR A 245 8.73 -14.84 -7.68
CA THR A 245 9.54 -15.68 -6.80
C THR A 245 8.96 -17.08 -6.70
N ARG A 246 9.83 -18.09 -6.53
CA ARG A 246 9.43 -19.50 -6.37
C ARG A 246 10.05 -20.09 -5.11
N PHE A 247 9.25 -20.86 -4.40
CA PHE A 247 9.64 -21.72 -3.29
C PHE A 247 9.52 -23.18 -3.71
N THR A 248 10.59 -23.96 -3.54
CA THR A 248 10.62 -25.38 -3.86
C THR A 248 11.20 -26.14 -2.67
N GLU A 249 10.38 -26.94 -1.98
CA GLU A 249 10.78 -27.64 -0.74
C GLU A 249 11.50 -26.71 0.24
N PHE A 250 11.07 -25.47 0.31
CA PHE A 250 11.72 -24.41 1.08
C PHE A 250 11.39 -24.55 2.56
N ARG A 251 12.41 -24.71 3.40
CA ARG A 251 12.28 -25.00 4.83
C ARG A 251 12.29 -23.72 5.65
N VAL A 252 11.34 -23.64 6.57
CA VAL A 252 11.18 -22.54 7.54
C VAL A 252 11.13 -23.13 8.93
N PRO A 253 11.97 -22.72 9.88
CA PRO A 253 11.90 -23.18 11.27
C PRO A 253 10.52 -22.94 11.88
N HIS A 254 10.05 -23.84 12.74
CA HIS A 254 8.74 -23.70 13.37
C HIS A 254 8.59 -22.42 14.20
N GLU A 255 9.66 -21.94 14.79
CA GLU A 255 9.71 -20.68 15.54
C GLU A 255 9.43 -19.43 14.71
N ASN A 256 9.51 -19.55 13.37
CA ASN A 256 9.17 -18.49 12.42
C ASN A 256 7.70 -18.54 11.96
N LEU A 257 6.87 -19.36 12.61
CA LEU A 257 5.42 -19.34 12.42
C LEU A 257 4.86 -18.08 13.08
N LEU A 258 4.32 -17.17 12.28
CA LEU A 258 3.66 -15.97 12.79
C LEU A 258 2.28 -16.31 13.39
N CYS A 259 1.48 -17.02 12.60
CA CYS A 259 0.17 -17.48 13.02
C CYS A 259 -0.14 -18.85 12.42
N PRO A 260 -0.83 -19.73 13.19
CA PRO A 260 -1.21 -21.05 12.72
C PRO A 260 -2.30 -20.97 11.64
N PRO A 261 -2.58 -22.09 10.95
CA PRO A 261 -3.73 -22.21 10.06
C PRO A 261 -5.03 -21.79 10.76
N GLY A 262 -5.84 -20.97 10.06
CA GLY A 262 -7.09 -20.43 10.58
C GLY A 262 -7.01 -18.97 11.07
N GLU A 263 -5.83 -18.47 11.37
CA GLU A 263 -5.64 -17.09 11.85
C GLU A 263 -5.12 -16.13 10.76
N GLY A 264 -4.42 -16.66 9.75
CA GLY A 264 -3.75 -15.84 8.75
C GLY A 264 -4.68 -15.01 7.88
N ALA A 265 -5.89 -15.52 7.58
CA ALA A 265 -6.84 -14.79 6.73
C ALA A 265 -7.26 -13.46 7.35
N ALA A 266 -7.61 -13.44 8.63
CA ALA A 266 -8.04 -12.23 9.33
C ALA A 266 -6.92 -11.17 9.38
N ILE A 267 -5.66 -11.59 9.60
CA ILE A 267 -4.50 -10.69 9.62
C ILE A 267 -4.30 -10.05 8.24
N VAL A 268 -4.35 -10.85 7.17
CA VAL A 268 -4.18 -10.36 5.79
C VAL A 268 -5.30 -9.40 5.39
N GLU A 269 -6.56 -9.75 5.68
CA GLU A 269 -7.70 -8.87 5.38
C GLU A 269 -7.64 -7.57 6.18
N THR A 270 -7.21 -7.62 7.44
CA THR A 270 -6.99 -6.41 8.26
C THR A 270 -5.90 -5.53 7.68
N ALA A 271 -4.74 -6.10 7.34
CA ALA A 271 -3.64 -5.37 6.73
C ALA A 271 -4.08 -4.65 5.44
N PHE A 272 -4.77 -5.36 4.54
CA PHE A 272 -5.28 -4.79 3.30
C PHE A 272 -6.44 -3.80 3.50
N THR A 273 -7.21 -3.91 4.57
CA THR A 273 -8.26 -2.93 4.86
C THR A 273 -7.66 -1.60 5.34
N MET A 274 -6.61 -1.66 6.15
CA MET A 274 -5.87 -0.47 6.60
C MET A 274 -5.12 0.18 5.44
N SER A 275 -4.42 -0.61 4.62
CA SER A 275 -3.67 -0.09 3.47
C SER A 275 -4.57 0.52 2.40
N ALA A 276 -5.79 0.01 2.20
CA ALA A 276 -6.72 0.54 1.20
C ALA A 276 -7.04 2.04 1.41
N ALA A 277 -7.29 2.48 2.65
CA ALA A 277 -7.49 3.90 2.95
C ALA A 277 -6.23 4.72 2.64
N LEU A 278 -5.04 4.17 2.93
CA LEU A 278 -3.76 4.84 2.66
C LEU A 278 -3.44 4.93 1.16
N VAL A 279 -3.85 3.95 0.34
CA VAL A 279 -3.78 4.06 -1.13
C VAL A 279 -4.62 5.23 -1.63
N GLY A 280 -5.75 5.53 -0.98
CA GLY A 280 -6.50 6.74 -1.24
C GLY A 280 -5.69 8.02 -0.99
N ALA A 281 -4.90 8.08 0.08
CA ALA A 281 -4.01 9.22 0.37
C ALA A 281 -2.88 9.37 -0.68
N MET A 282 -2.31 8.26 -1.15
CA MET A 282 -1.33 8.27 -2.25
C MET A 282 -1.94 8.89 -3.52
N ALA A 283 -3.16 8.50 -3.86
CA ALA A 283 -3.89 9.03 -5.01
C ALA A 283 -4.15 10.54 -4.87
N VAL A 284 -4.50 11.02 -3.67
CA VAL A 284 -4.65 12.46 -3.38
C VAL A 284 -3.34 13.21 -3.61
N GLY A 285 -2.20 12.68 -3.16
CA GLY A 285 -0.88 13.27 -3.41
C GLY A 285 -0.58 13.42 -4.90
N THR A 286 -0.81 12.36 -5.68
CA THR A 286 -0.62 12.37 -7.14
C THR A 286 -1.55 13.37 -7.85
N MET A 287 -2.82 13.47 -7.43
CA MET A 287 -3.76 14.48 -7.94
C MET A 287 -3.27 15.90 -7.66
N ARG A 288 -2.75 16.15 -6.44
CA ARG A 288 -2.17 17.45 -6.08
C ARG A 288 -1.01 17.81 -7.00
N ALA A 289 -0.07 16.89 -7.25
CA ALA A 289 1.05 17.12 -8.15
C ALA A 289 0.58 17.57 -9.54
N ALA A 290 -0.39 16.86 -10.12
CA ALA A 290 -0.94 17.19 -11.42
C ALA A 290 -1.68 18.56 -11.42
N PHE A 291 -2.45 18.83 -10.39
CA PHE A 291 -3.17 20.09 -10.24
C PHE A 291 -2.22 21.28 -10.09
N ASP A 292 -1.22 21.18 -9.22
CA ASP A 292 -0.28 22.26 -8.92
C ASP A 292 0.53 22.63 -10.17
N GLU A 293 1.01 21.63 -10.93
CA GLU A 293 1.72 21.86 -12.19
C GLU A 293 0.81 22.48 -13.26
N ALA A 294 -0.42 21.99 -13.42
CA ALA A 294 -1.39 22.52 -14.37
C ALA A 294 -1.81 23.96 -14.02
N LEU A 295 -2.02 24.25 -12.73
CA LEU A 295 -2.35 25.59 -12.25
C LEU A 295 -1.21 26.58 -12.48
N ALA A 296 0.04 26.16 -12.17
CA ALA A 296 1.23 27.00 -12.40
C ALA A 296 1.40 27.32 -13.89
N PHE A 297 1.23 26.32 -14.76
CA PHE A 297 1.24 26.48 -16.20
C PHE A 297 0.14 27.44 -16.67
N ALA A 298 -1.10 27.21 -16.21
CA ALA A 298 -2.25 28.03 -16.64
C ALA A 298 -2.16 29.50 -16.21
N LYS A 299 -1.45 29.79 -15.11
CA LYS A 299 -1.19 31.17 -14.64
C LYS A 299 -0.09 31.89 -15.41
N SER A 300 0.81 31.17 -16.07
CA SER A 300 1.98 31.76 -16.76
C SER A 300 1.82 31.76 -18.26
N ASP A 301 1.20 30.77 -18.87
CA ASP A 301 1.11 30.58 -20.32
C ASP A 301 -0.09 31.35 -20.89
N THR A 302 0.14 32.12 -21.95
CA THR A 302 -0.90 32.95 -22.65
C THR A 302 -1.37 32.30 -23.94
N ARG A 303 -0.68 31.25 -24.43
CA ARG A 303 -0.88 30.68 -25.77
C ARG A 303 -0.91 31.72 -26.90
N GLY A 304 -0.08 32.76 -26.79
CA GLY A 304 -0.04 33.87 -27.74
C GLY A 304 -1.20 34.85 -27.60
N GLY A 305 -2.07 34.69 -26.60
CA GLY A 305 -3.13 35.65 -26.27
C GLY A 305 -2.65 36.78 -25.36
N SER A 306 -3.57 37.66 -24.99
CA SER A 306 -3.29 38.85 -24.15
C SER A 306 -3.32 38.53 -22.64
N LYS A 307 -3.80 37.36 -22.24
CA LYS A 307 -3.97 36.98 -20.84
C LYS A 307 -3.54 35.52 -20.60
N PRO A 308 -3.07 35.16 -19.38
CA PRO A 308 -2.86 33.77 -19.01
C PRO A 308 -4.12 32.93 -19.23
N ILE A 309 -3.92 31.65 -19.62
CA ILE A 309 -5.05 30.76 -19.99
C ILE A 309 -5.99 30.43 -18.84
N ILE A 310 -5.58 30.63 -17.60
CA ILE A 310 -6.47 30.53 -16.44
C ILE A 310 -7.71 31.43 -16.49
N HIS A 311 -7.63 32.56 -17.28
CA HIS A 311 -8.75 33.45 -17.48
C HIS A 311 -9.79 32.93 -18.49
N HIS A 312 -9.53 31.80 -19.15
CA HIS A 312 -10.51 31.14 -20.01
C HIS A 312 -11.34 30.14 -19.18
N GLN A 313 -12.65 30.30 -19.23
CA GLN A 313 -13.60 29.50 -18.45
C GLN A 313 -13.37 27.99 -18.66
N SER A 314 -13.14 27.55 -19.90
CA SER A 314 -12.92 26.13 -20.23
C SER A 314 -11.68 25.52 -19.57
N VAL A 315 -10.64 26.33 -19.29
CA VAL A 315 -9.44 25.91 -18.55
C VAL A 315 -9.73 25.94 -17.05
N ALA A 316 -10.36 27.01 -16.57
CA ALA A 316 -10.73 27.16 -15.17
C ALA A 316 -11.66 26.03 -14.69
N ASP A 317 -12.66 25.65 -15.49
CA ASP A 317 -13.59 24.54 -15.17
C ASP A 317 -12.83 23.22 -14.93
N LYS A 318 -11.84 22.89 -15.78
CA LYS A 318 -11.03 21.69 -15.59
C LYS A 318 -10.23 21.69 -14.29
N LEU A 319 -9.66 22.83 -13.94
CA LEU A 319 -8.91 22.99 -12.67
C LEU A 319 -9.84 22.98 -11.46
N ILE A 320 -11.06 23.55 -11.57
CA ILE A 320 -12.08 23.49 -10.53
C ILE A 320 -12.49 22.01 -10.28
N ASP A 321 -12.78 21.26 -11.35
CA ASP A 321 -13.10 19.83 -11.24
C ASP A 321 -11.98 19.02 -10.57
N CYS A 322 -10.71 19.26 -10.96
CA CYS A 322 -9.56 18.66 -10.31
C CYS A 322 -9.53 19.00 -8.80
N LYS A 323 -9.69 20.28 -8.46
CA LYS A 323 -9.68 20.74 -7.06
C LYS A 323 -10.80 20.07 -6.23
N MET A 324 -12.00 19.97 -6.78
CA MET A 324 -13.13 19.30 -6.11
C MET A 324 -12.83 17.80 -5.88
N ARG A 325 -12.27 17.10 -6.87
CA ARG A 325 -11.89 15.68 -6.72
C ARG A 325 -10.84 15.49 -5.64
N ILE A 326 -9.84 16.37 -5.55
CA ILE A 326 -8.79 16.34 -4.52
C ILE A 326 -9.43 16.49 -3.13
N GLU A 327 -10.25 17.52 -2.92
CA GLU A 327 -10.85 17.79 -1.61
C GLU A 327 -11.82 16.68 -1.17
N THR A 328 -12.71 16.23 -2.06
CA THR A 328 -13.65 15.16 -1.73
C THR A 328 -12.95 13.84 -1.44
N SER A 329 -11.90 13.50 -2.20
CA SER A 329 -11.09 12.30 -1.97
C SER A 329 -10.37 12.38 -0.62
N ARG A 330 -9.73 13.51 -0.30
CA ARG A 330 -9.06 13.74 0.98
C ARG A 330 -10.00 13.59 2.16
N LEU A 331 -11.18 14.20 2.09
CA LEU A 331 -12.18 14.11 3.16
C LEU A 331 -12.65 12.67 3.39
N LEU A 332 -12.85 11.90 2.30
CA LEU A 332 -13.24 10.50 2.40
C LEU A 332 -12.11 9.63 2.98
N VAL A 333 -10.86 9.88 2.58
CA VAL A 333 -9.68 9.23 3.15
C VAL A 333 -9.54 9.55 4.64
N TRP A 334 -9.63 10.82 5.03
CA TRP A 334 -9.53 11.20 6.45
C TRP A 334 -10.64 10.58 7.28
N LYS A 335 -11.87 10.54 6.77
CA LYS A 335 -12.97 9.83 7.43
C LYS A 335 -12.65 8.35 7.61
N ALA A 336 -12.06 7.69 6.60
CA ALA A 336 -11.72 6.27 6.68
C ALA A 336 -10.63 6.01 7.74
N VAL A 337 -9.52 6.76 7.71
CA VAL A 337 -8.42 6.56 8.67
C VAL A 337 -8.84 6.91 10.11
N CYS A 338 -9.64 7.95 10.33
CA CYS A 338 -10.20 8.25 11.65
C CYS A 338 -11.09 7.11 12.17
N LYS A 339 -11.86 6.44 11.30
CA LYS A 339 -12.67 5.28 11.71
C LYS A 339 -11.80 4.05 11.98
N LEU A 340 -10.72 3.86 11.22
CA LEU A 340 -9.74 2.78 11.47
C LEU A 340 -9.03 2.97 12.81
N ASP A 341 -8.67 4.20 13.16
CA ASP A 341 -8.00 4.56 14.42
C ASP A 341 -8.92 4.40 15.66
N ASP A 342 -10.26 4.45 15.49
CA ASP A 342 -11.22 4.32 16.59
C ASP A 342 -11.49 2.84 16.94
N PRO A 343 -11.05 2.33 18.09
CA PRO A 343 -11.27 0.94 18.48
C PRO A 343 -12.75 0.60 18.72
N ALA A 344 -13.61 1.60 18.96
CA ALA A 344 -15.03 1.40 19.20
C ALA A 344 -15.86 1.25 17.93
N VAL A 345 -15.26 1.46 16.76
CA VAL A 345 -15.95 1.28 15.46
C VAL A 345 -15.93 -0.18 15.06
N ASP A 346 -17.12 -0.69 14.65
CA ASP A 346 -17.27 -2.03 14.14
C ASP A 346 -16.40 -2.30 12.91
N TRP A 347 -15.91 -3.53 12.78
CA TRP A 347 -15.00 -3.92 11.69
C TRP A 347 -15.63 -3.79 10.30
N LYS A 348 -16.92 -4.12 10.14
CA LYS A 348 -17.63 -3.99 8.85
C LYS A 348 -17.71 -2.53 8.39
N VAL A 349 -17.91 -1.62 9.35
CA VAL A 349 -17.89 -0.17 9.08
C VAL A 349 -16.48 0.29 8.65
N LYS A 350 -15.44 -0.19 9.34
CA LYS A 350 -14.04 0.09 8.96
C LYS A 350 -13.74 -0.40 7.56
N LEU A 351 -14.12 -1.63 7.25
CA LEU A 351 -13.94 -2.23 5.93
C LEU A 351 -14.65 -1.40 4.86
N GLU A 352 -15.95 -1.12 5.03
CA GLU A 352 -16.75 -0.40 4.05
C GLU A 352 -16.15 0.97 3.71
N ILE A 353 -15.87 1.80 4.73
CA ILE A 353 -15.38 3.16 4.50
C ILE A 353 -13.97 3.18 3.90
N SER A 354 -13.11 2.20 4.25
CA SER A 354 -11.77 2.06 3.65
C SER A 354 -11.85 1.70 2.18
N MET A 355 -12.75 0.78 1.82
CA MET A 355 -12.97 0.42 0.41
C MET A 355 -13.56 1.60 -0.38
N GLN A 356 -14.52 2.34 0.19
CA GLN A 356 -15.08 3.54 -0.44
C GLN A 356 -13.99 4.59 -0.68
N ALA A 357 -13.13 4.85 0.30
CA ALA A 357 -12.03 5.80 0.17
C ALA A 357 -11.05 5.41 -0.94
N LYS A 358 -10.63 4.13 -0.96
CA LYS A 358 -9.75 3.62 -2.01
C LYS A 358 -10.37 3.75 -3.39
N ILE A 359 -11.57 3.18 -3.59
CA ILE A 359 -12.23 3.14 -4.90
C ILE A 359 -12.40 4.56 -5.44
N TYR A 360 -12.98 5.45 -4.63
CA TYR A 360 -13.29 6.80 -5.07
C TYR A 360 -12.02 7.62 -5.39
N ALA A 361 -11.06 7.65 -4.46
CA ALA A 361 -9.86 8.47 -4.63
C ALA A 361 -9.00 7.99 -5.80
N THR A 362 -8.88 6.67 -6.00
CA THR A 362 -8.04 6.12 -7.07
C THR A 362 -8.67 6.25 -8.44
N ASP A 363 -10.00 6.11 -8.57
CA ASP A 363 -10.71 6.38 -9.82
C ASP A 363 -10.63 7.89 -10.15
N CYS A 364 -10.82 8.78 -9.15
CA CYS A 364 -10.66 10.23 -9.30
C CYS A 364 -9.25 10.64 -9.71
N ALA A 365 -8.21 9.90 -9.30
CA ALA A 365 -6.83 10.27 -9.64
C ALA A 365 -6.56 10.21 -11.15
N VAL A 366 -7.06 9.18 -11.83
CA VAL A 366 -6.94 9.03 -13.28
C VAL A 366 -7.62 10.21 -13.98
N ASP A 367 -8.88 10.48 -13.61
CA ASP A 367 -9.65 11.57 -14.21
C ASP A 367 -9.01 12.93 -13.96
N CYS A 368 -8.48 13.16 -12.75
CA CYS A 368 -7.84 14.41 -12.38
C CYS A 368 -6.58 14.68 -13.20
N VAL A 369 -5.69 13.69 -13.36
CA VAL A 369 -4.49 13.84 -14.18
C VAL A 369 -4.86 14.10 -15.64
N VAL A 370 -5.83 13.36 -16.18
CA VAL A 370 -6.31 13.57 -17.57
C VAL A 370 -6.91 14.97 -17.77
N ASP A 371 -7.71 15.47 -16.84
CA ASP A 371 -8.29 16.80 -16.92
C ASP A 371 -7.24 17.91 -16.74
N ALA A 372 -6.24 17.71 -15.88
CA ALA A 372 -5.07 18.59 -15.78
C ALA A 372 -4.28 18.66 -17.11
N MET A 373 -4.06 17.51 -17.75
CA MET A 373 -3.44 17.46 -19.08
C MET A 373 -4.25 18.19 -20.13
N LYS A 374 -5.58 18.08 -20.15
CA LYS A 374 -6.46 18.81 -21.06
C LYS A 374 -6.40 20.31 -20.83
N ALA A 375 -6.30 20.79 -19.57
CA ALA A 375 -6.13 22.20 -19.25
C ALA A 375 -4.81 22.76 -19.80
N VAL A 376 -3.72 22.01 -19.66
CA VAL A 376 -2.39 22.35 -20.18
C VAL A 376 -2.34 22.19 -21.72
N GLY A 377 -3.03 21.21 -22.30
CA GLY A 377 -3.05 20.91 -23.73
C GLY A 377 -1.78 20.20 -24.22
N MET A 378 -1.39 20.43 -25.48
CA MET A 378 -0.32 19.68 -26.15
C MET A 378 0.99 19.60 -25.35
N LYS A 379 1.37 20.63 -24.63
CA LYS A 379 2.60 20.65 -23.81
C LYS A 379 2.59 19.56 -22.74
N SER A 380 1.41 19.13 -22.25
CA SER A 380 1.28 18.19 -21.13
C SER A 380 1.89 16.80 -21.37
N TYR A 381 2.01 16.36 -22.63
CA TYR A 381 2.64 15.05 -22.92
C TYR A 381 4.11 15.15 -23.33
N ALA A 382 4.71 16.34 -23.26
CA ALA A 382 6.14 16.50 -23.46
C ALA A 382 6.92 15.84 -22.29
N ARG A 383 8.10 15.28 -22.61
CA ARG A 383 8.92 14.54 -21.63
C ARG A 383 9.48 15.40 -20.49
N ASP A 384 9.51 16.73 -20.66
CA ASP A 384 9.92 17.70 -19.65
C ASP A 384 8.79 18.11 -18.69
N MET A 385 7.56 17.55 -18.89
CA MET A 385 6.42 17.70 -17.99
C MET A 385 6.21 16.42 -17.19
N SER A 386 5.65 16.54 -15.97
CA SER A 386 5.42 15.37 -15.09
C SER A 386 4.19 14.55 -15.48
N PHE A 387 3.26 15.08 -16.25
CA PHE A 387 1.95 14.46 -16.49
C PHE A 387 2.02 13.04 -17.07
N PRO A 388 2.90 12.71 -18.04
CA PRO A 388 2.98 11.33 -18.55
C PRO A 388 3.34 10.33 -17.44
N ARG A 389 4.25 10.71 -16.54
CA ARG A 389 4.62 9.91 -15.37
C ARG A 389 3.45 9.82 -14.39
N LEU A 390 2.86 10.97 -14.01
CA LEU A 390 1.75 11.00 -13.07
C LEU A 390 0.52 10.23 -13.57
N LEU A 391 0.27 10.20 -14.90
CA LEU A 391 -0.80 9.39 -15.47
C LEU A 391 -0.53 7.89 -15.29
N ASN A 392 0.69 7.45 -15.59
CA ASN A 392 1.08 6.06 -15.39
C ASN A 392 1.00 5.65 -13.91
N GLU A 393 1.42 6.52 -12.98
CA GLU A 393 1.25 6.29 -11.54
C GLU A 393 -0.24 6.19 -11.16
N ALA A 394 -1.05 7.15 -11.61
CA ALA A 394 -2.49 7.18 -11.31
C ALA A 394 -3.23 5.93 -11.79
N MET A 395 -2.88 5.41 -12.97
CA MET A 395 -3.47 4.19 -13.53
C MET A 395 -3.20 2.94 -12.70
N CYS A 396 -2.16 2.92 -11.87
CA CYS A 396 -1.83 1.77 -11.03
C CYS A 396 -2.73 1.67 -9.79
N TYR A 397 -3.11 2.78 -9.17
CA TYR A 397 -3.85 2.79 -7.90
C TYR A 397 -5.17 2.01 -7.91
N PRO A 398 -6.01 2.04 -8.98
CA PRO A 398 -7.19 1.21 -9.06
C PRO A 398 -6.93 -0.29 -9.17
N LEU A 399 -5.70 -0.71 -9.51
CA LEU A 399 -5.34 -2.07 -9.87
C LEU A 399 -4.69 -2.85 -8.75
N PHE A 400 -3.76 -2.24 -8.01
CA PHE A 400 -3.05 -2.93 -6.93
C PHE A 400 -3.77 -2.82 -5.58
N ASP A 401 -3.23 -3.46 -4.55
CA ASP A 401 -3.81 -3.53 -3.19
C ASP A 401 -5.27 -4.00 -3.20
N GLY A 402 -5.54 -5.05 -3.99
CA GLY A 402 -6.89 -5.51 -4.31
C GLY A 402 -7.60 -4.58 -5.29
N GLY A 403 -7.67 -4.96 -6.57
CA GLY A 403 -8.26 -4.16 -7.64
C GLY A 403 -9.69 -3.70 -7.35
N ASN A 404 -10.00 -2.45 -7.72
CA ASN A 404 -11.31 -1.83 -7.45
C ASN A 404 -12.46 -2.68 -7.98
N ILE A 405 -12.34 -3.22 -9.21
CA ILE A 405 -13.41 -4.01 -9.86
C ILE A 405 -13.46 -5.44 -9.30
N GLY A 406 -12.32 -6.14 -9.29
CA GLY A 406 -12.28 -7.57 -9.01
C GLY A 406 -12.45 -7.93 -7.53
N LEU A 407 -12.09 -7.03 -6.61
CA LEU A 407 -12.10 -7.32 -5.17
C LEU A 407 -12.83 -6.26 -4.34
N ARG A 408 -12.45 -4.97 -4.41
CA ARG A 408 -12.92 -3.96 -3.44
C ARG A 408 -14.42 -3.68 -3.55
N ARG A 409 -14.95 -3.54 -4.77
CA ARG A 409 -16.40 -3.38 -4.97
C ARG A 409 -17.18 -4.62 -4.52
N ARG A 410 -16.64 -5.81 -4.71
CA ARG A 410 -17.25 -7.06 -4.24
C ARG A 410 -17.26 -7.16 -2.71
N GLN A 411 -16.25 -6.66 -2.01
CA GLN A 411 -16.26 -6.61 -0.55
C GLN A 411 -17.40 -5.73 -0.04
N ILE A 412 -17.61 -4.55 -0.63
CA ILE A 412 -18.76 -3.69 -0.29
C ILE A 412 -20.08 -4.40 -0.65
N GLN A 413 -20.17 -5.02 -1.83
CA GLN A 413 -21.36 -5.77 -2.24
C GLN A 413 -21.75 -6.85 -1.23
N ARG A 414 -20.77 -7.61 -0.71
CA ARG A 414 -21.01 -8.63 0.30
C ARG A 414 -21.61 -8.07 1.57
N LEU A 415 -21.19 -6.89 2.01
CA LEU A 415 -21.82 -6.20 3.14
C LEU A 415 -23.26 -5.78 2.81
N MET A 416 -23.50 -5.25 1.61
CA MET A 416 -24.83 -4.73 1.21
C MET A 416 -25.89 -5.82 1.09
N ILE A 417 -25.53 -7.09 0.83
CA ILE A 417 -26.49 -8.20 0.74
C ILE A 417 -26.81 -8.83 2.10
N GLU A 418 -26.13 -8.45 3.15
CA GLU A 418 -26.46 -8.93 4.51
C GLU A 418 -27.80 -8.33 4.96
N GLU A 419 -28.67 -9.13 5.56
CA GLU A 419 -29.99 -8.71 6.06
C GLU A 419 -29.89 -7.54 7.07
N GLU A 420 -28.84 -7.55 7.89
CA GLU A 420 -28.61 -6.55 8.94
C GLU A 420 -27.78 -5.35 8.48
N TYR A 421 -27.51 -5.21 7.18
CA TYR A 421 -26.71 -4.10 6.66
C TYR A 421 -27.34 -2.73 6.99
N LYS A 422 -26.53 -1.84 7.58
CA LYS A 422 -26.93 -0.50 7.98
C LYS A 422 -26.17 0.56 7.18
N PRO A 423 -26.70 1.04 6.06
CA PRO A 423 -25.96 1.85 5.08
C PRO A 423 -25.41 3.17 5.64
N TRP A 424 -25.97 3.67 6.74
CA TRP A 424 -25.58 4.98 7.31
C TRP A 424 -24.84 4.88 8.64
N GLU A 425 -24.53 3.69 9.13
CA GLU A 425 -23.86 3.51 10.43
C GLU A 425 -22.46 4.16 10.46
N ALA A 426 -21.73 4.11 9.34
CA ALA A 426 -20.44 4.79 9.19
C ALA A 426 -20.55 6.33 9.29
N THR A 427 -21.72 6.88 9.05
CA THR A 427 -21.97 8.34 9.08
C THR A 427 -22.51 8.79 10.42
N TYR A 428 -23.50 8.05 10.97
CA TYR A 428 -24.32 8.50 12.07
C TYR A 428 -24.13 7.72 13.37
N LYS A 429 -22.97 7.11 13.60
CA LYS A 429 -22.72 6.46 14.88
C LYS A 429 -23.00 7.47 16.01
N SER A 430 -24.14 7.35 16.68
CA SER A 430 -24.38 8.01 17.93
C SER A 430 -23.50 7.35 18.98
N HIS A 431 -22.66 8.09 19.68
CA HIS A 431 -22.19 7.65 20.98
C HIS A 431 -23.47 7.31 21.75
N ALA A 432 -23.58 6.07 22.25
CA ALA A 432 -24.61 5.75 23.20
C ALA A 432 -24.43 6.77 24.33
N VAL A 433 -25.36 7.69 24.43
CA VAL A 433 -25.45 8.56 25.61
C VAL A 433 -25.64 7.57 26.73
N GLU A 434 -24.63 7.42 27.60
CA GLU A 434 -24.80 6.72 28.87
C GLU A 434 -26.03 7.36 29.54
N LYS A 435 -27.17 6.67 29.48
CA LYS A 435 -28.33 7.03 30.25
C LYS A 435 -27.95 6.80 31.73
N GLY A 436 -27.41 7.81 32.35
CA GLY A 436 -27.06 7.74 33.74
C GLY A 436 -26.02 8.77 34.20
N ARG A 437 -26.19 10.03 33.87
CA ARG A 437 -25.69 11.18 34.68
C ARG A 437 -26.53 12.40 34.34
N LEU A 438 -27.69 12.49 35.01
CA LEU A 438 -28.31 13.74 35.42
C LEU A 438 -28.17 13.81 36.92
#